data_23b4b8510249ae9bf2f0d980aaff5a14
#
_entry.id   23b4b8510249ae9bf2f0d980aaff5a14
#
_cell.length_a   1.000
_cell.length_b   1.000
_cell.length_c   1.000
_cell.angle_alpha   90.00
_cell.angle_beta   90.00
_cell.angle_gamma   90.00
#
_symmetry.space_group_name_H-M   'P 1'
#
loop_
_entity.id
_entity.type
_entity.pdbx_description
1 polymer ?
#
loop_
_entity_poly.entity_id
_entity_poly.type
_entity_poly.pdbx_seq_one_letter_code
_entity_poly.pdbx_strand_id
1 'polypeptide(L)'
;QKLIEQLLDYNRKLADDEVELERVEIAPLVESVVSAHSLPARAKMIHTDVALAVNACLAEPMLLMSVLDNLYSNAVHYGAESGNIWIRSSLHGSMVYIDVMNTGTPIPEAEQTMIFEPFFQGSHQRKGAVKGSGLGLSIARDCIRRMRGKLYLVDDHAQNVCFRIELPLAAAKNH
;
A
#
# COMPACT_ATOMS: atom_id res chain seq x y z
N GLN A 1 13.36 -16.33 -13.35
CA GLN A 1 12.25 -15.63 -13.97
C GLN A 1 10.94 -16.40 -13.88
N LYS A 2 11.01 -17.73 -13.83
CA LYS A 2 9.82 -18.58 -13.69
C LYS A 2 9.03 -18.25 -12.42
N LEU A 3 9.72 -17.96 -11.30
CA LEU A 3 9.07 -17.65 -10.04
C LEU A 3 8.20 -16.38 -10.15
N ILE A 4 8.71 -15.35 -10.83
CA ILE A 4 7.98 -14.09 -11.02
C ILE A 4 6.76 -14.33 -11.91
N GLU A 5 6.91 -15.07 -12.99
CA GLU A 5 5.81 -15.43 -13.87
C GLU A 5 4.74 -16.23 -13.14
N GLN A 6 5.16 -17.18 -12.29
CA GLN A 6 4.24 -17.97 -11.48
C GLN A 6 3.46 -17.11 -10.49
N LEU A 7 4.11 -16.13 -9.86
CA LEU A 7 3.43 -15.20 -8.95
C LEU A 7 2.40 -14.36 -9.68
N LEU A 8 2.74 -13.86 -10.87
CA LEU A 8 1.80 -13.08 -11.67
C LEU A 8 0.61 -13.92 -12.12
N ASP A 9 0.86 -15.15 -12.58
CA ASP A 9 -0.20 -16.05 -13.00
C ASP A 9 -1.09 -16.45 -11.83
N TYR A 10 -0.51 -16.72 -10.67
CA TYR A 10 -1.25 -17.01 -9.46
C TYR A 10 -2.17 -15.86 -9.09
N ASN A 11 -1.66 -14.64 -9.07
CA ASN A 11 -2.46 -13.46 -8.75
C ASN A 11 -3.57 -13.23 -9.77
N ARG A 12 -3.31 -13.46 -11.07
CA ARG A 12 -4.35 -13.33 -12.11
C ARG A 12 -5.46 -14.35 -11.93
N LYS A 13 -5.12 -15.60 -11.63
CA LYS A 13 -6.13 -16.64 -11.37
C LYS A 13 -6.97 -16.28 -10.17
N LEU A 14 -6.34 -15.80 -9.11
CA LEU A 14 -7.04 -15.40 -7.90
C LEU A 14 -7.89 -14.15 -8.10
N ALA A 15 -7.52 -13.27 -9.03
CA ALA A 15 -8.27 -12.06 -9.33
C ALA A 15 -9.68 -12.34 -9.87
N ASP A 16 -9.87 -13.49 -10.51
CA ASP A 16 -11.17 -13.89 -11.02
C ASP A 16 -12.04 -14.59 -9.97
N ASP A 17 -11.45 -14.98 -8.85
CA ASP A 17 -12.18 -15.65 -7.78
C ASP A 17 -12.80 -14.62 -6.83
N GLU A 18 -14.06 -14.84 -6.48
CA GLU A 18 -14.72 -14.03 -5.48
C GLU A 18 -14.09 -14.30 -4.11
N VAL A 19 -13.77 -13.23 -3.42
CA VAL A 19 -13.18 -13.27 -2.10
C VAL A 19 -14.21 -12.81 -1.08
N GLU A 20 -14.38 -13.59 -0.01
CA GLU A 20 -15.25 -13.19 1.08
C GLU A 20 -14.57 -12.10 1.90
N LEU A 21 -15.31 -11.02 2.12
CA LEU A 21 -14.85 -9.92 2.96
C LEU A 21 -15.42 -10.09 4.36
N GLU A 22 -14.60 -9.81 5.34
CA GLU A 22 -14.99 -9.88 6.74
C GLU A 22 -14.51 -8.63 7.46
N ARG A 23 -14.98 -8.44 8.67
CA ARG A 23 -14.50 -7.34 9.50
C ARG A 23 -13.04 -7.58 9.87
N VAL A 24 -12.17 -6.68 9.47
CA VAL A 24 -10.73 -6.74 9.74
C VAL A 24 -10.33 -5.51 10.54
N GLU A 25 -9.60 -5.71 11.63
CA GLU A 25 -8.99 -4.62 12.37
C GLU A 25 -7.72 -4.19 11.67
N ILE A 26 -7.57 -2.89 11.45
CA ILE A 26 -6.47 -2.34 10.66
C ILE A 26 -5.19 -2.25 11.50
N ALA A 27 -5.30 -1.83 12.77
CA ALA A 27 -4.13 -1.57 13.61
C ALA A 27 -3.16 -2.76 13.72
N PRO A 28 -3.62 -4.01 14.00
CA PRO A 28 -2.69 -5.13 14.09
C PRO A 28 -1.92 -5.39 12.79
N LEU A 29 -2.57 -5.20 11.64
CA LEU A 29 -1.91 -5.39 10.36
C LEU A 29 -0.85 -4.32 10.14
N VAL A 30 -1.17 -3.07 10.43
CA VAL A 30 -0.22 -1.95 10.32
C VAL A 30 0.98 -2.16 11.23
N GLU A 31 0.74 -2.54 12.49
CA GLU A 31 1.83 -2.79 13.44
C GLU A 31 2.78 -3.89 12.94
N SER A 32 2.21 -4.97 12.42
CA SER A 32 2.98 -6.09 11.90
C SER A 32 3.85 -5.66 10.71
N VAL A 33 3.29 -4.89 9.79
CA VAL A 33 3.99 -4.41 8.60
C VAL A 33 5.10 -3.43 8.98
N VAL A 34 4.82 -2.48 9.85
CA VAL A 34 5.82 -1.50 10.30
C VAL A 34 6.98 -2.20 11.01
N SER A 35 6.67 -3.17 11.85
CA SER A 35 7.69 -3.96 12.55
C SER A 35 8.56 -4.75 11.57
N ALA A 36 7.96 -5.36 10.55
CA ALA A 36 8.67 -6.17 9.57
C ALA A 36 9.70 -5.36 8.78
N HIS A 37 9.46 -4.07 8.58
CA HIS A 37 10.35 -3.19 7.80
C HIS A 37 11.14 -2.21 8.68
N SER A 38 11.26 -2.48 9.96
CA SER A 38 11.91 -1.54 10.90
C SER A 38 13.40 -1.34 10.60
N LEU A 39 14.12 -2.36 10.20
CA LEU A 39 15.56 -2.24 9.93
C LEU A 39 15.85 -1.32 8.73
N PRO A 40 15.26 -1.53 7.55
CA PRO A 40 15.49 -0.60 6.44
C PRO A 40 14.99 0.81 6.72
N ALA A 41 13.89 0.97 7.47
CA ALA A 41 13.42 2.31 7.85
C ALA A 41 14.42 3.01 8.75
N ARG A 42 14.97 2.32 9.75
CA ARG A 42 16.00 2.88 10.62
C ARG A 42 17.28 3.23 9.86
N ALA A 43 17.68 2.39 8.91
CA ALA A 43 18.86 2.64 8.09
C ALA A 43 18.75 3.97 7.33
N LYS A 44 17.55 4.38 6.97
CA LYS A 44 17.27 5.66 6.31
C LYS A 44 16.84 6.75 7.29
N MET A 45 16.83 6.47 8.58
CA MET A 45 16.37 7.40 9.61
C MET A 45 14.96 7.92 9.37
N ILE A 46 14.08 7.05 8.83
CA ILE A 46 12.69 7.39 8.56
C ILE A 46 11.88 7.20 9.84
N HIS A 47 11.08 8.20 10.16
CA HIS A 47 10.13 8.14 11.27
C HIS A 47 8.74 7.80 10.72
N THR A 48 8.10 6.80 11.31
CA THR A 48 6.74 6.40 10.93
C THR A 48 5.74 6.82 12.01
N ASP A 49 4.69 7.51 11.59
CA ASP A 49 3.62 7.97 12.45
C ASP A 49 2.30 7.34 12.02
N VAL A 50 1.68 6.58 12.92
CA VAL A 50 0.43 5.87 12.67
C VAL A 50 -0.68 6.52 13.47
N ALA A 51 -1.75 6.96 12.80
CA ALA A 51 -2.92 7.52 13.45
C ALA A 51 -4.17 7.07 12.71
N LEU A 52 -4.87 6.10 13.28
CA LEU A 52 -6.03 5.47 12.65
C LEU A 52 -7.30 6.01 13.30
N ALA A 53 -8.01 6.90 12.59
CA ALA A 53 -9.30 7.39 13.06
C ALA A 53 -10.40 6.33 12.95
N VAL A 54 -10.24 5.39 12.01
CA VAL A 54 -11.12 4.23 11.82
C VAL A 54 -10.25 2.99 11.88
N ASN A 55 -10.64 2.01 12.70
CA ASN A 55 -9.81 0.83 12.91
C ASN A 55 -10.38 -0.45 12.32
N ALA A 56 -11.49 -0.40 11.62
CA ALA A 56 -12.06 -1.62 11.02
C ALA A 56 -12.62 -1.34 9.64
N CYS A 57 -12.47 -2.31 8.76
CA CYS A 57 -13.04 -2.26 7.41
C CYS A 57 -13.42 -3.67 6.97
N LEU A 58 -14.15 -3.77 5.87
CA LEU A 58 -14.42 -5.05 5.23
C LEU A 58 -13.27 -5.37 4.28
N ALA A 59 -12.61 -6.48 4.54
CA ALA A 59 -11.46 -6.91 3.75
C ALA A 59 -11.27 -8.41 3.88
N GLU A 60 -10.34 -8.94 3.10
CA GLU A 60 -9.80 -10.26 3.32
C GLU A 60 -8.45 -10.04 4.03
N PRO A 61 -8.23 -10.63 5.23
CA PRO A 61 -7.08 -10.27 6.06
C PRO A 61 -5.72 -10.41 5.39
N MET A 62 -5.49 -11.52 4.68
CA MET A 62 -4.19 -11.77 4.06
C MET A 62 -3.95 -10.85 2.86
N LEU A 63 -5.00 -10.56 2.10
CA LEU A 63 -4.89 -9.63 0.98
C LEU A 63 -4.63 -8.22 1.47
N LEU A 64 -5.31 -7.77 2.50
CA LEU A 64 -5.06 -6.44 3.05
C LEU A 64 -3.65 -6.34 3.65
N MET A 65 -3.19 -7.39 4.32
CA MET A 65 -1.81 -7.45 4.82
C MET A 65 -0.82 -7.28 3.67
N SER A 66 -1.03 -7.99 2.56
CA SER A 66 -0.17 -7.89 1.38
C SER A 66 -0.15 -6.49 0.80
N VAL A 67 -1.32 -5.84 0.71
CA VAL A 67 -1.41 -4.46 0.21
C VAL A 67 -0.60 -3.52 1.11
N LEU A 68 -0.83 -3.59 2.42
CA LEU A 68 -0.14 -2.71 3.36
C LEU A 68 1.37 -2.96 3.34
N ASP A 69 1.79 -4.22 3.28
CA ASP A 69 3.19 -4.56 3.21
C ASP A 69 3.85 -3.98 1.96
N ASN A 70 3.22 -4.12 0.81
CA ASN A 70 3.76 -3.59 -0.44
C ASN A 70 3.79 -2.06 -0.45
N LEU A 71 2.76 -1.40 0.06
CA LEU A 71 2.73 0.07 0.12
C LEU A 71 3.75 0.61 1.11
N TYR A 72 3.87 0.00 2.28
CA TYR A 72 4.82 0.46 3.28
C TYR A 72 6.27 0.20 2.85
N SER A 73 6.55 -0.98 2.31
CA SER A 73 7.86 -1.29 1.74
C SER A 73 8.25 -0.30 0.66
N ASN A 74 7.30 0.05 -0.22
CA ASN A 74 7.50 1.04 -1.26
C ASN A 74 7.82 2.42 -0.66
N ALA A 75 7.09 2.80 0.39
CA ALA A 75 7.30 4.08 1.07
C ALA A 75 8.69 4.16 1.71
N VAL A 76 9.17 3.07 2.30
CA VAL A 76 10.52 3.00 2.88
C VAL A 76 11.58 3.07 1.77
N HIS A 77 11.36 2.33 0.69
CA HIS A 77 12.33 2.26 -0.41
C HIS A 77 12.50 3.61 -1.11
N TYR A 78 11.42 4.30 -1.40
CA TYR A 78 11.45 5.56 -2.14
C TYR A 78 11.39 6.80 -1.25
N GLY A 79 11.14 6.63 0.04
CA GLY A 79 11.09 7.76 0.97
C GLY A 79 12.44 8.45 1.12
N ALA A 80 12.40 9.76 1.43
CA ALA A 80 13.60 10.55 1.64
C ALA A 80 14.31 10.11 2.92
N GLU A 81 15.62 10.17 2.93
CA GLU A 81 16.40 9.97 4.15
C GLU A 81 16.02 11.01 5.20
N SER A 82 15.94 10.58 6.43
CA SER A 82 15.48 11.40 7.58
C SER A 82 14.09 11.97 7.38
N GLY A 83 13.31 11.38 6.47
CA GLY A 83 11.94 11.78 6.20
C GLY A 83 10.94 11.08 7.09
N ASN A 84 9.69 11.15 6.69
CA ASN A 84 8.57 10.60 7.45
C ASN A 84 7.70 9.72 6.58
N ILE A 85 7.07 8.74 7.23
CA ILE A 85 5.96 7.98 6.65
C ILE A 85 4.78 8.17 7.59
N TRP A 86 3.60 8.44 7.01
CA TRP A 86 2.35 8.57 7.76
C TRP A 86 1.39 7.51 7.28
N ILE A 87 0.78 6.81 8.23
CA ILE A 87 -0.30 5.87 7.94
C ILE A 87 -1.54 6.41 8.64
N ARG A 88 -2.57 6.68 7.85
CA ARG A 88 -3.81 7.30 8.33
C ARG A 88 -5.00 6.50 7.85
N SER A 89 -6.06 6.50 8.63
CA SER A 89 -7.35 6.02 8.18
C SER A 89 -8.42 7.05 8.50
N SER A 90 -9.43 7.11 7.64
CA SER A 90 -10.52 8.06 7.77
C SER A 90 -11.80 7.47 7.18
N LEU A 91 -12.92 8.01 7.59
CA LEU A 91 -14.24 7.57 7.13
C LEU A 91 -14.80 8.61 6.15
N HIS A 92 -15.21 8.14 4.98
CA HIS A 92 -15.81 8.97 3.94
C HIS A 92 -17.09 8.29 3.46
N GLY A 93 -18.24 8.70 4.00
CA GLY A 93 -19.50 8.04 3.73
C GLY A 93 -19.49 6.62 4.24
N SER A 94 -19.69 5.66 3.37
CA SER A 94 -19.65 4.22 3.69
C SER A 94 -18.28 3.58 3.41
N MET A 95 -17.27 4.38 3.05
CA MET A 95 -15.94 3.89 2.69
C MET A 95 -14.92 4.29 3.74
N VAL A 96 -14.00 3.37 3.99
CA VAL A 96 -12.80 3.63 4.81
C VAL A 96 -11.64 3.91 3.86
N TYR A 97 -10.96 5.01 4.08
CA TYR A 97 -9.72 5.34 3.38
C TYR A 97 -8.54 4.97 4.27
N ILE A 98 -7.58 4.27 3.71
CA ILE A 98 -6.30 4.02 4.38
C ILE A 98 -5.22 4.65 3.52
N ASP A 99 -4.52 5.63 4.07
CA ASP A 99 -3.49 6.36 3.35
C ASP A 99 -2.11 5.98 3.87
N VAL A 100 -1.21 5.67 2.94
CA VAL A 100 0.22 5.48 3.23
C VAL A 100 0.97 6.57 2.48
N MET A 101 1.56 7.50 3.21
CA MET A 101 2.19 8.68 2.65
C MET A 101 3.64 8.76 3.09
N ASN A 102 4.52 9.17 2.19
CA ASN A 102 5.93 9.38 2.54
C ASN A 102 6.44 10.70 1.98
N THR A 103 7.38 11.29 2.72
CA THR A 103 8.18 12.40 2.22
C THR A 103 9.07 11.87 1.10
N GLY A 104 9.09 12.54 -0.03
CA GLY A 104 9.95 12.12 -1.14
C GLY A 104 9.63 12.89 -2.40
N THR A 105 10.36 12.58 -3.45
CA THR A 105 10.17 13.21 -4.75
C THR A 105 8.80 12.81 -5.31
N PRO A 106 7.94 13.76 -5.67
CA PRO A 106 6.66 13.43 -6.29
C PRO A 106 6.85 12.62 -7.56
N ILE A 107 5.89 11.73 -7.83
CA ILE A 107 5.92 10.92 -9.03
C ILE A 107 5.55 11.82 -10.22
N PRO A 108 6.37 11.87 -11.28
CA PRO A 108 6.05 12.69 -12.45
C PRO A 108 4.67 12.32 -13.03
N GLU A 109 3.92 13.33 -13.42
CA GLU A 109 2.56 13.13 -13.94
C GLU A 109 2.53 12.12 -15.10
N ALA A 110 3.52 12.17 -15.97
CA ALA A 110 3.61 11.25 -17.12
C ALA A 110 3.77 9.79 -16.69
N GLU A 111 4.26 9.53 -15.48
CA GLU A 111 4.49 8.17 -14.97
C GLU A 111 3.34 7.65 -14.10
N GLN A 112 2.44 8.52 -13.65
CA GLN A 112 1.42 8.15 -12.66
C GLN A 112 0.45 7.07 -13.14
N THR A 113 0.21 6.98 -14.44
CA THR A 113 -0.65 5.94 -15.01
C THR A 113 0.05 4.59 -15.12
N MET A 114 1.37 4.58 -15.01
CA MET A 114 2.19 3.39 -15.25
C MET A 114 2.75 2.76 -13.98
N ILE A 115 2.65 3.43 -12.84
CA ILE A 115 3.29 2.98 -11.61
C ILE A 115 2.76 1.65 -11.08
N PHE A 116 1.53 1.27 -11.47
CA PHE A 116 0.94 0.00 -11.08
C PHE A 116 1.21 -1.12 -12.07
N GLU A 117 1.88 -0.83 -13.19
CA GLU A 117 2.23 -1.87 -14.15
C GLU A 117 3.37 -2.74 -13.61
N PRO A 118 3.32 -4.07 -13.84
CA PRO A 118 4.39 -4.96 -13.41
C PRO A 118 5.74 -4.52 -13.98
N PHE A 119 6.77 -4.57 -13.13
CA PHE A 119 8.15 -4.26 -13.48
C PHE A 119 8.42 -2.79 -13.80
N PHE A 120 7.43 -1.91 -13.68
CA PHE A 120 7.68 -0.49 -13.90
C PHE A 120 8.56 0.08 -12.80
N GLN A 121 9.61 0.80 -13.19
CA GLN A 121 10.46 1.57 -12.29
C GLN A 121 10.64 2.96 -12.87
N GLY A 122 10.13 3.94 -12.15
CA GLY A 122 10.13 5.31 -12.63
C GLY A 122 11.45 6.04 -12.45
N SER A 123 11.52 7.23 -13.03
CA SER A 123 12.67 8.13 -12.93
C SER A 123 12.88 8.65 -11.51
N HIS A 124 11.88 8.54 -10.64
CA HIS A 124 11.99 8.97 -9.24
C HIS A 124 12.85 8.03 -8.39
N GLN A 125 13.29 6.91 -8.95
CA GLN A 125 14.15 5.98 -8.23
C GLN A 125 15.48 6.66 -7.90
N ARG A 126 15.86 6.57 -6.62
CA ARG A 126 17.11 7.17 -6.17
C ARG A 126 18.31 6.47 -6.80
N LYS A 127 19.28 7.27 -7.29
CA LYS A 127 20.51 6.74 -7.83
C LYS A 127 21.28 5.99 -6.73
N GLY A 128 21.65 4.75 -7.00
CA GLY A 128 22.35 3.90 -6.04
C GLY A 128 21.46 3.14 -5.09
N ALA A 129 20.14 3.36 -5.12
CA ALA A 129 19.22 2.55 -4.35
C ALA A 129 19.12 1.15 -4.92
N VAL A 130 18.89 0.15 -4.05
CA VAL A 130 18.63 -1.20 -4.50
C VAL A 130 17.32 -1.20 -5.28
N LYS A 131 17.35 -1.69 -6.50
CA LYS A 131 16.16 -1.75 -7.34
C LYS A 131 15.20 -2.79 -6.77
N GLY A 132 13.95 -2.37 -6.57
CA GLY A 132 12.89 -3.30 -6.27
C GLY A 132 12.53 -4.15 -7.50
N SER A 133 11.70 -5.15 -7.30
CA SER A 133 11.26 -6.02 -8.40
C SER A 133 10.35 -5.32 -9.40
N GLY A 134 9.76 -4.18 -9.02
CA GLY A 134 8.74 -3.51 -9.81
C GLY A 134 7.37 -4.19 -9.71
N LEU A 135 7.20 -5.15 -8.79
CA LEU A 135 5.96 -5.90 -8.65
C LEU A 135 5.08 -5.44 -7.50
N GLY A 136 5.65 -4.74 -6.51
CA GLY A 136 4.93 -4.41 -5.28
C GLY A 136 3.61 -3.70 -5.50
N LEU A 137 3.59 -2.65 -6.31
CA LEU A 137 2.37 -1.89 -6.58
C LEU A 137 1.37 -2.67 -7.43
N SER A 138 1.83 -3.47 -8.39
CA SER A 138 0.93 -4.30 -9.19
C SER A 138 0.27 -5.38 -8.35
N ILE A 139 1.01 -6.00 -7.44
CA ILE A 139 0.47 -7.00 -6.51
C ILE A 139 -0.56 -6.34 -5.59
N ALA A 140 -0.24 -5.16 -5.04
CA ALA A 140 -1.17 -4.43 -4.18
C ALA A 140 -2.48 -4.12 -4.91
N ARG A 141 -2.38 -3.64 -6.16
CA ARG A 141 -3.57 -3.33 -6.96
C ARG A 141 -4.43 -4.57 -7.22
N ASP A 142 -3.80 -5.69 -7.57
CA ASP A 142 -4.52 -6.93 -7.82
C ASP A 142 -5.23 -7.43 -6.56
N CYS A 143 -4.59 -7.35 -5.41
CA CYS A 143 -5.22 -7.69 -4.14
C CYS A 143 -6.43 -6.82 -3.84
N ILE A 144 -6.31 -5.51 -4.06
CA ILE A 144 -7.41 -4.57 -3.83
C ILE A 144 -8.58 -4.85 -4.78
N ARG A 145 -8.29 -5.14 -6.06
CA ARG A 145 -9.34 -5.47 -7.04
C ARG A 145 -10.11 -6.72 -6.63
N ARG A 146 -9.42 -7.72 -6.12
CA ARG A 146 -10.05 -8.94 -5.62
C ARG A 146 -10.99 -8.66 -4.44
N MET A 147 -10.66 -7.65 -3.65
CA MET A 147 -11.53 -7.20 -2.55
C MET A 147 -12.57 -6.17 -3.00
N ARG A 148 -12.63 -5.87 -4.29
CA ARG A 148 -13.57 -4.90 -4.87
C ARG A 148 -13.38 -3.49 -4.31
N GLY A 149 -12.16 -3.18 -3.88
CA GLY A 149 -11.76 -1.86 -3.42
C GLY A 149 -11.08 -1.05 -4.51
N LYS A 150 -10.50 0.07 -4.09
CA LYS A 150 -9.73 0.95 -4.98
C LYS A 150 -8.38 1.24 -4.37
N LEU A 151 -7.36 1.38 -5.22
CA LEU A 151 -6.02 1.80 -4.84
C LEU A 151 -5.53 2.79 -5.87
N TYR A 152 -5.13 3.96 -5.43
CA TYR A 152 -4.68 5.01 -6.35
C TYR A 152 -3.73 5.98 -5.65
N LEU A 153 -3.00 6.73 -6.49
CA LEU A 153 -2.14 7.81 -6.05
C LEU A 153 -2.99 9.06 -5.81
N VAL A 154 -2.85 9.67 -4.65
CA VAL A 154 -3.52 10.92 -4.33
C VAL A 154 -2.65 12.06 -4.83
N ASP A 155 -3.27 12.99 -5.57
CA ASP A 155 -2.59 14.20 -6.00
C ASP A 155 -2.50 15.15 -4.79
N ASP A 156 -1.34 15.11 -4.16
CA ASP A 156 -1.04 15.96 -3.03
C ASP A 156 -0.06 17.04 -3.50
N HIS A 157 -0.50 18.29 -3.47
CA HIS A 157 0.31 19.43 -3.90
C HIS A 157 1.50 19.71 -2.98
N ALA A 158 1.60 19.03 -1.85
CA ALA A 158 2.80 19.03 -1.03
C ALA A 158 3.86 18.09 -1.65
N GLN A 159 5.09 18.18 -1.16
CA GLN A 159 6.18 17.34 -1.68
C GLN A 159 6.17 15.95 -1.04
N ASN A 160 5.04 15.26 -1.15
CA ASN A 160 4.83 13.93 -0.58
C ASN A 160 4.24 12.99 -1.63
N VAL A 161 4.42 11.69 -1.41
CA VAL A 161 3.78 10.65 -2.20
C VAL A 161 2.75 9.97 -1.31
N CYS A 162 1.50 9.92 -1.76
CA CYS A 162 0.41 9.32 -0.98
C CYS A 162 -0.37 8.31 -1.81
N PHE A 163 -0.42 7.07 -1.33
CA PHE A 163 -1.29 6.04 -1.89
C PHE A 163 -2.49 5.85 -0.99
N ARG A 164 -3.67 5.79 -1.60
CA ARG A 164 -4.93 5.63 -0.87
C ARG A 164 -5.61 4.32 -1.24
N ILE A 165 -6.02 3.59 -0.20
CA ILE A 165 -6.87 2.42 -0.30
C ILE A 165 -8.28 2.82 0.07
N GLU A 166 -9.28 2.37 -0.71
CA GLU A 166 -10.70 2.52 -0.35
C GLU A 166 -11.32 1.14 -0.19
N LEU A 167 -11.86 0.88 0.97
CA LEU A 167 -12.58 -0.36 1.29
C LEU A 167 -13.86 -0.04 2.04
N PRO A 168 -14.89 -0.92 1.96
CA PRO A 168 -16.14 -0.64 2.66
C PRO A 168 -15.96 -0.61 4.17
N LEU A 169 -16.77 0.21 4.83
CA LEU A 169 -16.85 0.22 6.29
C LEU A 169 -17.42 -1.10 6.78
N ALA A 170 -16.82 -1.67 7.81
CA ALA A 170 -17.36 -2.84 8.48
C ALA A 170 -18.62 -2.46 9.25
N ALA A 171 -19.66 -3.31 9.17
CA ALA A 171 -20.84 -3.09 9.96
C ALA A 171 -20.52 -3.14 11.46
N ALA A 172 -21.25 -2.37 12.26
CA ALA A 172 -21.10 -2.43 13.71
C ALA A 172 -21.36 -3.85 14.19
N LYS A 173 -20.59 -4.29 15.21
CA LYS A 173 -20.87 -5.60 15.80
C LYS A 173 -22.24 -5.58 16.46
N ASN A 174 -23.09 -6.48 16.01
CA ASN A 174 -24.35 -6.73 16.69
C ASN A 174 -24.08 -7.73 17.81
N HIS A 175 -24.48 -7.37 19.01
CA HIS A 175 -24.37 -8.25 20.17
C HIS A 175 -25.65 -8.98 20.43
#